data_fbcea7b9d3db5dab529c5d188c30142d
#
_entry.id   fbcea7b9d3db5dab529c5d188c30142d
#
_cell.length_a   1.000
_cell.length_b   1.000
_cell.length_c   1.000
_cell.angle_alpha   90.00
_cell.angle_beta   90.00
_cell.angle_gamma   90.00
#
_symmetry.space_group_name_H-M   'P 1'
#
loop_
_entity.id
_entity.type
_entity.pdbx_description
1 polymer ?
#
loop_
_entity_poly.entity_id
_entity_poly.type
_entity_poly.pdbx_seq_one_letter_code
_entity_poly.pdbx_strand_id
1 'polypeptide(L)'
;CIRDSLAMCSREGGMDIETLAKERPEALAKVPVDPIDGVDDAKAREILSEAGFPDSEQDAIVPAVLKLWETYRDEDATLVEVNPMIKTGDGRILAIDGKMTVDNNASFRQPDHAGLVDRATTDPLELRAGELGLNYVKLDGNVGVIGNGAGLVMSTLDCVAYAGENFPGSPAPANFLDIGGGASAEIMANGLDLIMSDEQVRSVFVNVFGGITACDQVALGIKGALEKLGDKAVKPLVVRLDGNAVAEGRKILEEFNYPLVTMVSTMDEAASKAAELASKEA
;
A
#
# COMPACT_ATOMS: atom_id res chain seq x y z
N CYS A 1 2.16 15.42 -13.28
CA CYS A 1 3.40 15.93 -12.67
C CYS A 1 4.55 15.03 -13.11
N ILE A 2 5.56 15.62 -13.74
CA ILE A 2 6.84 14.95 -13.94
C ILE A 2 7.45 14.81 -12.56
N ARG A 3 7.80 13.59 -12.17
CA ARG A 3 8.50 13.32 -10.92
C ARG A 3 9.97 13.24 -11.24
N ASP A 4 10.77 13.98 -10.51
CA ASP A 4 12.21 13.88 -10.59
C ASP A 4 12.64 12.49 -10.12
N SER A 5 13.59 11.88 -10.84
CA SER A 5 14.26 10.68 -10.41
C SER A 5 15.46 11.05 -9.53
N LEU A 6 15.79 10.23 -8.56
CA LEU A 6 16.90 10.43 -7.65
C LEU A 6 17.86 9.24 -7.71
N ALA A 7 19.09 9.50 -8.10
CA ALA A 7 20.14 8.50 -7.97
C ALA A 7 20.78 8.63 -6.58
N MET A 8 20.86 7.51 -5.87
CA MET A 8 21.57 7.41 -4.60
C MET A 8 22.76 6.46 -4.74
N CYS A 9 23.90 6.86 -4.25
CA CYS A 9 25.12 6.08 -4.36
C CYS A 9 25.97 6.22 -3.10
N SER A 10 26.56 5.10 -2.66
CA SER A 10 27.52 5.09 -1.56
C SER A 10 28.65 4.11 -1.86
N ARG A 11 29.84 4.41 -1.36
CA ARG A 11 30.96 3.46 -1.35
C ARG A 11 30.83 2.38 -0.29
N GLU A 12 29.91 2.56 0.66
CA GLU A 12 29.67 1.67 1.76
C GLU A 12 28.49 0.74 1.43
N GLY A 13 28.80 -0.38 0.78
CA GLY A 13 27.81 -1.38 0.40
C GLY A 13 27.46 -2.35 1.53
N GLY A 14 26.29 -3.00 1.44
CA GLY A 14 25.83 -4.01 2.39
C GLY A 14 25.32 -3.45 3.71
N MET A 15 25.06 -2.15 3.78
CA MET A 15 24.42 -1.49 4.92
C MET A 15 22.98 -1.12 4.58
N ASP A 16 22.14 -1.06 5.61
CA ASP A 16 20.79 -0.51 5.50
C ASP A 16 20.84 0.97 5.12
N ILE A 17 20.15 1.34 4.03
CA ILE A 17 20.25 2.67 3.44
C ILE A 17 19.62 3.74 4.31
N GLU A 18 18.55 3.42 5.03
CA GLU A 18 17.87 4.33 5.95
C GLU A 18 18.75 4.65 7.15
N THR A 19 19.43 3.63 7.68
CA THR A 19 20.43 3.80 8.75
C THR A 19 21.59 4.65 8.29
N LEU A 20 22.15 4.37 7.09
CA LEU A 20 23.24 5.16 6.52
C LEU A 20 22.83 6.63 6.32
N ALA A 21 21.65 6.86 5.75
CA ALA A 21 21.13 8.21 5.51
C ALA A 21 20.90 9.01 6.79
N LYS A 22 20.61 8.33 7.91
CA LYS A 22 20.37 8.94 9.21
C LYS A 22 21.63 9.18 10.01
N GLU A 23 22.53 8.21 10.05
CA GLU A 23 23.73 8.24 10.89
C GLU A 23 24.91 8.93 10.21
N ARG A 24 25.05 8.74 8.89
CA ARG A 24 26.15 9.30 8.08
C ARG A 24 25.64 9.80 6.73
N PRO A 25 24.83 10.87 6.71
CA PRO A 25 24.24 11.41 5.48
C PRO A 25 25.28 11.82 4.43
N GLU A 26 26.48 12.19 4.85
CA GLU A 26 27.60 12.53 3.96
C GLU A 26 28.18 11.34 3.19
N ALA A 27 27.95 10.12 3.65
CA ALA A 27 28.38 8.90 2.95
C ALA A 27 27.41 8.45 1.85
N LEU A 28 26.26 9.11 1.72
CA LEU A 28 25.23 8.82 0.73
C LEU A 28 25.07 10.01 -0.24
N ALA A 29 25.63 9.90 -1.42
CA ALA A 29 25.37 10.86 -2.50
C ALA A 29 23.92 10.78 -2.97
N LYS A 30 23.32 11.95 -3.23
CA LYS A 30 21.95 12.09 -3.73
C LYS A 30 21.97 13.04 -4.91
N VAL A 31 21.89 12.50 -6.11
CA VAL A 31 21.99 13.25 -7.36
C VAL A 31 20.65 13.23 -8.10
N PRO A 32 20.01 14.39 -8.31
CA PRO A 32 18.80 14.47 -9.13
C PRO A 32 19.10 14.07 -10.58
N VAL A 33 18.18 13.30 -11.15
CA VAL A 33 18.21 12.85 -12.54
C VAL A 33 16.98 13.39 -13.26
N ASP A 34 17.21 14.16 -14.32
CA ASP A 34 16.12 14.60 -15.20
C ASP A 34 15.55 13.38 -15.92
N PRO A 35 14.22 13.15 -15.87
CA PRO A 35 13.60 11.97 -16.48
C PRO A 35 13.66 11.97 -18.02
N ILE A 36 13.92 13.12 -18.65
CA ILE A 36 14.03 13.25 -20.11
C ILE A 36 15.47 12.98 -20.54
N ASP A 37 16.43 13.62 -19.89
CA ASP A 37 17.86 13.47 -20.21
C ASP A 37 18.42 12.14 -19.70
N GLY A 38 17.90 11.67 -18.56
CA GLY A 38 18.26 10.39 -17.96
C GLY A 38 19.69 10.35 -17.40
N VAL A 39 20.28 9.17 -17.43
CA VAL A 39 21.65 8.94 -17.02
C VAL A 39 22.47 8.50 -18.23
N ASP A 40 23.32 9.39 -18.70
CA ASP A 40 24.39 9.13 -19.66
C ASP A 40 25.74 8.90 -18.95
N ASP A 41 26.83 8.73 -19.72
CA ASP A 41 28.18 8.53 -19.16
C ASP A 41 28.60 9.70 -18.25
N ALA A 42 28.29 10.94 -18.63
CA ALA A 42 28.64 12.12 -17.86
C ALA A 42 27.87 12.18 -16.53
N LYS A 43 26.56 11.90 -16.55
CA LYS A 43 25.72 11.85 -15.35
C LYS A 43 26.12 10.67 -14.44
N ALA A 44 26.46 9.52 -15.01
CA ALA A 44 26.95 8.38 -14.23
C ALA A 44 28.25 8.72 -13.49
N ARG A 45 29.17 9.43 -14.13
CA ARG A 45 30.43 9.90 -13.48
C ARG A 45 30.17 10.96 -12.43
N GLU A 46 29.23 11.87 -12.65
CA GLU A 46 28.77 12.83 -11.63
C GLU A 46 28.28 12.09 -10.37
N ILE A 47 27.40 11.09 -10.52
CA ILE A 47 26.90 10.28 -9.41
C ILE A 47 28.03 9.60 -8.64
N LEU A 48 28.98 9.00 -9.36
CA LEU A 48 30.11 8.32 -8.75
C LEU A 48 31.10 9.28 -8.07
N SER A 49 31.33 10.46 -8.65
CA SER A 49 32.18 11.49 -8.06
C SER A 49 31.58 12.05 -6.78
N GLU A 50 30.28 12.35 -6.76
CA GLU A 50 29.57 12.79 -5.55
C GLU A 50 29.59 11.73 -4.44
N ALA A 51 29.59 10.45 -4.81
CA ALA A 51 29.76 9.34 -3.86
C ALA A 51 31.20 9.11 -3.43
N GLY A 52 32.16 9.88 -3.95
CA GLY A 52 33.58 9.84 -3.60
C GLY A 52 34.38 8.69 -4.26
N PHE A 53 33.91 8.14 -5.39
CA PHE A 53 34.66 7.16 -6.16
C PHE A 53 35.81 7.88 -6.95
N PRO A 54 37.06 7.42 -6.85
CA PRO A 54 38.15 8.00 -7.62
C PRO A 54 38.01 7.71 -9.12
N ASP A 55 38.45 8.63 -9.97
CA ASP A 55 38.34 8.51 -11.43
C ASP A 55 38.85 7.18 -11.98
N SER A 56 39.91 6.64 -11.36
CA SER A 56 40.51 5.36 -11.75
C SER A 56 39.60 4.13 -11.55
N GLU A 57 38.55 4.27 -10.79
CA GLU A 57 37.58 3.19 -10.54
C GLU A 57 36.27 3.37 -11.35
N GLN A 58 36.00 4.60 -11.79
CA GLN A 58 34.69 4.93 -12.42
C GLN A 58 34.48 4.20 -13.73
N ASP A 59 35.50 4.03 -14.58
CA ASP A 59 35.36 3.33 -15.86
C ASP A 59 34.82 1.92 -15.75
N ALA A 60 35.10 1.23 -14.64
CA ALA A 60 34.60 -0.09 -14.39
C ALA A 60 33.12 -0.08 -13.87
N ILE A 61 32.71 1.00 -13.21
CA ILE A 61 31.41 1.08 -12.53
C ILE A 61 30.36 1.74 -13.41
N VAL A 62 30.73 2.70 -14.25
CA VAL A 62 29.81 3.44 -15.14
C VAL A 62 28.86 2.51 -15.92
N PRO A 63 29.31 1.41 -16.56
CA PRO A 63 28.39 0.51 -17.26
C PRO A 63 27.29 -0.07 -16.37
N ALA A 64 27.58 -0.32 -15.09
CA ALA A 64 26.57 -0.82 -14.14
C ALA A 64 25.56 0.26 -13.80
N VAL A 65 25.99 1.51 -13.58
CA VAL A 65 25.08 2.64 -13.32
C VAL A 65 24.15 2.87 -14.50
N LEU A 66 24.68 2.86 -15.74
CA LEU A 66 23.88 2.96 -16.97
C LEU A 66 22.85 1.85 -17.07
N LYS A 67 23.25 0.61 -16.74
CA LYS A 67 22.33 -0.54 -16.77
C LYS A 67 21.21 -0.45 -15.73
N LEU A 68 21.50 0.07 -14.54
CA LEU A 68 20.47 0.32 -13.52
C LEU A 68 19.45 1.35 -14.00
N TRP A 69 19.92 2.43 -14.66
CA TRP A 69 19.03 3.43 -15.25
C TRP A 69 18.19 2.86 -16.39
N GLU A 70 18.77 2.08 -17.32
CA GLU A 70 18.02 1.39 -18.37
C GLU A 70 16.92 0.50 -17.76
N THR A 71 17.26 -0.30 -16.76
CA THR A 71 16.30 -1.16 -16.06
C THR A 71 15.19 -0.34 -15.42
N TYR A 72 15.53 0.74 -14.70
CA TYR A 72 14.57 1.64 -14.06
C TYR A 72 13.56 2.21 -15.06
N ARG A 73 14.05 2.69 -16.20
CA ARG A 73 13.24 3.33 -17.25
C ARG A 73 12.40 2.30 -18.04
N ASP A 74 13.03 1.23 -18.48
CA ASP A 74 12.45 0.30 -19.47
C ASP A 74 11.44 -0.65 -18.82
N GLU A 75 11.61 -0.94 -17.53
CA GLU A 75 10.70 -1.81 -16.75
C GLU A 75 9.64 -1.01 -15.95
N ASP A 76 9.49 0.29 -16.22
CA ASP A 76 8.58 1.15 -15.43
C ASP A 76 8.76 0.99 -13.91
N ALA A 77 10.01 0.93 -13.47
CA ALA A 77 10.31 0.76 -12.06
C ALA A 77 10.15 2.08 -11.29
N THR A 78 9.72 1.99 -10.05
CA THR A 78 9.71 3.09 -9.08
C THR A 78 10.91 3.04 -8.15
N LEU A 79 11.56 1.88 -8.07
CA LEU A 79 12.82 1.66 -7.36
C LEU A 79 13.61 0.58 -8.09
N VAL A 80 14.91 0.83 -8.30
CA VAL A 80 15.91 -0.20 -8.61
C VAL A 80 17.08 0.02 -7.67
N GLU A 81 17.38 -0.97 -6.84
CA GLU A 81 18.45 -0.93 -5.86
C GLU A 81 19.35 -2.15 -6.02
N VAL A 82 20.66 -1.93 -5.93
CA VAL A 82 21.67 -2.99 -5.80
C VAL A 82 22.51 -2.71 -4.57
N ASN A 83 22.44 -3.60 -3.58
CA ASN A 83 23.11 -3.40 -2.29
C ASN A 83 23.49 -4.74 -1.64
N PRO A 84 24.77 -5.16 -1.71
CA PRO A 84 25.90 -4.43 -2.32
C PRO A 84 26.13 -4.72 -3.81
N MET A 85 26.82 -3.78 -4.44
CA MET A 85 27.56 -4.03 -5.67
C MET A 85 29.03 -4.22 -5.31
N ILE A 86 29.70 -5.23 -5.87
CA ILE A 86 31.08 -5.54 -5.56
C ILE A 86 31.99 -5.52 -6.79
N LYS A 87 33.26 -5.22 -6.58
CA LYS A 87 34.32 -5.41 -7.58
C LYS A 87 35.08 -6.69 -7.26
N THR A 88 35.12 -7.61 -8.19
CA THR A 88 35.85 -8.88 -8.06
C THR A 88 37.35 -8.72 -8.28
N GLY A 89 38.15 -9.71 -7.87
CA GLY A 89 39.60 -9.69 -8.06
C GLY A 89 40.05 -9.65 -9.50
N ASP A 90 39.21 -10.08 -10.46
CA ASP A 90 39.44 -9.98 -11.90
C ASP A 90 38.90 -8.68 -12.53
N GLY A 91 38.41 -7.76 -11.69
CA GLY A 91 37.98 -6.42 -12.08
C GLY A 91 36.53 -6.28 -12.54
N ARG A 92 35.70 -7.36 -12.52
CA ARG A 92 34.28 -7.28 -12.86
C ARG A 92 33.48 -6.61 -11.76
N ILE A 93 32.44 -5.88 -12.14
CA ILE A 93 31.44 -5.35 -11.23
C ILE A 93 30.24 -6.31 -11.20
N LEU A 94 29.85 -6.76 -10.03
CA LEU A 94 28.75 -7.69 -9.83
C LEU A 94 27.74 -7.13 -8.84
N ALA A 95 26.44 -7.22 -9.19
CA ALA A 95 25.34 -7.08 -8.27
C ALA A 95 25.24 -8.37 -7.45
N ILE A 96 25.26 -8.27 -6.13
CA ILE A 96 25.13 -9.43 -5.24
C ILE A 96 23.68 -9.62 -4.84
N ASP A 97 22.98 -8.53 -4.59
CA ASP A 97 21.58 -8.50 -4.32
C ASP A 97 20.91 -7.37 -5.09
N GLY A 98 19.65 -7.53 -5.43
CA GLY A 98 18.88 -6.53 -6.15
C GLY A 98 17.44 -6.49 -5.69
N LYS A 99 16.93 -5.29 -5.49
CA LYS A 99 15.53 -5.02 -5.17
C LYS A 99 14.94 -4.12 -6.25
N MET A 100 13.80 -4.53 -6.79
CA MET A 100 13.08 -3.73 -7.78
C MET A 100 11.61 -3.62 -7.39
N THR A 101 11.07 -2.41 -7.50
CA THR A 101 9.64 -2.15 -7.39
C THR A 101 9.16 -1.57 -8.70
N VAL A 102 8.17 -2.21 -9.30
CA VAL A 102 7.57 -1.78 -10.58
C VAL A 102 6.28 -1.00 -10.33
N ASP A 103 5.93 -0.12 -11.27
CA ASP A 103 4.67 0.61 -11.25
C ASP A 103 3.54 -0.30 -11.78
N ASN A 104 2.67 -0.77 -10.90
CA ASN A 104 1.52 -1.59 -11.28
C ASN A 104 0.56 -0.88 -12.25
N ASN A 105 0.56 0.46 -12.30
CA ASN A 105 -0.22 1.21 -13.29
C ASN A 105 0.32 1.05 -14.72
N ALA A 106 1.57 0.61 -14.87
CA ALA A 106 2.19 0.31 -16.15
C ALA A 106 1.97 -1.13 -16.64
N SER A 107 1.30 -1.98 -15.87
CA SER A 107 1.11 -3.41 -16.17
C SER A 107 0.50 -3.69 -17.54
N PHE A 108 -0.31 -2.77 -18.08
CA PHE A 108 -0.91 -2.87 -19.42
C PHE A 108 0.14 -2.91 -20.56
N ARG A 109 1.33 -2.36 -20.32
CA ARG A 109 2.45 -2.36 -21.28
C ARG A 109 3.63 -3.25 -20.86
N GLN A 110 3.56 -3.84 -19.66
CA GLN A 110 4.56 -4.75 -19.06
C GLN A 110 3.92 -6.13 -18.73
N PRO A 111 3.39 -6.87 -19.73
CA PRO A 111 2.65 -8.11 -19.47
C PRO A 111 3.50 -9.19 -18.81
N ASP A 112 4.82 -9.18 -19.01
CA ASP A 112 5.74 -10.18 -18.48
C ASP A 112 5.92 -10.06 -16.96
N HIS A 113 5.63 -8.87 -16.37
CA HIS A 113 5.73 -8.65 -14.93
C HIS A 113 4.74 -9.51 -14.13
N ALA A 114 3.61 -9.90 -14.72
CA ALA A 114 2.66 -10.79 -14.06
C ALA A 114 3.27 -12.16 -13.65
N GLY A 115 4.31 -12.60 -14.36
CA GLY A 115 5.06 -13.82 -14.05
C GLY A 115 6.09 -13.67 -12.93
N LEU A 116 6.40 -12.44 -12.51
CA LEU A 116 7.44 -12.16 -11.52
C LEU A 116 6.90 -12.07 -10.08
N VAL A 117 5.58 -12.14 -9.90
CA VAL A 117 4.95 -12.10 -8.57
C VAL A 117 5.36 -13.34 -7.79
N ASP A 118 6.07 -13.17 -6.69
CA ASP A 118 6.40 -14.26 -5.78
C ASP A 118 5.20 -14.58 -4.88
N ARG A 119 4.38 -15.52 -5.34
CA ARG A 119 3.19 -15.97 -4.60
C ARG A 119 3.51 -16.67 -3.28
N ALA A 120 4.74 -17.15 -3.09
CA ALA A 120 5.12 -17.86 -1.88
C ALA A 120 5.41 -16.92 -0.71
N THR A 121 5.85 -15.70 -1.00
CA THR A 121 6.18 -14.68 0.00
C THR A 121 5.10 -13.61 0.18
N THR A 122 4.14 -13.54 -0.77
CA THR A 122 3.02 -12.58 -0.70
C THR A 122 1.94 -13.09 0.26
N ASP A 123 1.38 -12.19 1.09
CA ASP A 123 0.28 -12.52 1.97
C ASP A 123 -0.92 -13.11 1.20
N PRO A 124 -1.51 -14.24 1.65
CA PRO A 124 -2.62 -14.88 0.95
C PRO A 124 -3.86 -14.00 0.75
N LEU A 125 -4.13 -13.05 1.67
CA LEU A 125 -5.23 -12.10 1.53
C LEU A 125 -4.93 -11.04 0.48
N GLU A 126 -3.68 -10.58 0.38
CA GLU A 126 -3.25 -9.66 -0.68
C GLU A 126 -3.33 -10.32 -2.07
N LEU A 127 -2.90 -11.59 -2.19
CA LEU A 127 -3.07 -12.33 -3.44
C LEU A 127 -4.54 -12.45 -3.84
N ARG A 128 -5.40 -12.85 -2.89
CA ARG A 128 -6.84 -12.96 -3.12
C ARG A 128 -7.47 -11.63 -3.48
N ALA A 129 -7.06 -10.54 -2.81
CA ALA A 129 -7.51 -9.19 -3.11
C ALA A 129 -7.15 -8.79 -4.55
N GLY A 130 -5.93 -9.06 -4.99
CA GLY A 130 -5.48 -8.82 -6.36
C GLY A 130 -6.32 -9.58 -7.40
N GLU A 131 -6.67 -10.83 -7.14
CA GLU A 131 -7.54 -11.65 -8.00
C GLU A 131 -8.98 -11.09 -8.07
N LEU A 132 -9.44 -10.38 -7.02
CA LEU A 132 -10.74 -9.71 -6.95
C LEU A 132 -10.70 -8.26 -7.47
N GLY A 133 -9.53 -7.76 -7.90
CA GLY A 133 -9.34 -6.39 -8.35
C GLY A 133 -9.47 -5.35 -7.24
N LEU A 134 -9.16 -5.71 -5.99
CA LEU A 134 -9.22 -4.86 -4.81
C LEU A 134 -7.85 -4.28 -4.48
N ASN A 135 -7.80 -3.00 -4.13
CA ASN A 135 -6.61 -2.35 -3.59
C ASN A 135 -6.52 -2.62 -2.09
N TYR A 136 -5.82 -3.67 -1.72
CA TYR A 136 -5.70 -4.16 -0.35
C TYR A 136 -4.23 -4.25 0.08
N VAL A 137 -3.96 -3.85 1.32
CA VAL A 137 -2.67 -4.06 1.99
C VAL A 137 -2.95 -4.58 3.39
N LYS A 138 -2.29 -5.68 3.76
CA LYS A 138 -2.37 -6.26 5.10
C LYS A 138 -1.56 -5.43 6.10
N LEU A 139 -2.12 -5.23 7.30
CA LEU A 139 -1.47 -4.58 8.45
C LEU A 139 -1.61 -5.46 9.70
N ASP A 140 -0.88 -5.12 10.75
CA ASP A 140 -0.76 -5.95 11.97
C ASP A 140 -1.86 -5.71 13.02
N GLY A 141 -2.85 -4.86 12.74
CA GLY A 141 -3.92 -4.53 13.68
C GLY A 141 -5.08 -5.54 13.70
N ASN A 142 -6.18 -5.16 14.34
CA ASN A 142 -7.37 -5.99 14.54
C ASN A 142 -8.70 -5.30 14.21
N VAL A 143 -8.63 -4.08 13.65
CA VAL A 143 -9.79 -3.36 13.11
C VAL A 143 -9.70 -3.36 11.58
N GLY A 144 -10.59 -4.10 10.92
CA GLY A 144 -10.71 -4.08 9.47
C GLY A 144 -11.22 -2.72 8.99
N VAL A 145 -10.64 -2.18 7.91
CA VAL A 145 -11.03 -0.87 7.36
C VAL A 145 -11.39 -1.00 5.89
N ILE A 146 -12.53 -0.44 5.52
CA ILE A 146 -12.98 -0.27 4.12
C ILE A 146 -13.34 1.19 3.90
N GLY A 147 -12.86 1.77 2.81
CA GLY A 147 -13.28 3.10 2.36
C GLY A 147 -13.27 3.23 0.85
N ASN A 148 -13.82 4.32 0.34
CA ASN A 148 -13.82 4.65 -1.08
C ASN A 148 -12.96 5.87 -1.37
N GLY A 149 -11.75 5.60 -1.81
CA GLY A 149 -10.72 6.59 -2.10
C GLY A 149 -9.54 6.50 -1.13
N ALA A 150 -8.35 6.38 -1.67
CA ALA A 150 -7.12 6.13 -0.92
C ALA A 150 -6.87 7.16 0.21
N GLY A 151 -7.13 8.44 -0.04
CA GLY A 151 -6.96 9.50 0.98
C GLY A 151 -7.93 9.33 2.15
N LEU A 152 -9.20 8.96 1.89
CA LEU A 152 -10.17 8.70 2.94
C LEU A 152 -9.78 7.47 3.76
N VAL A 153 -9.31 6.41 3.09
CA VAL A 153 -8.84 5.20 3.79
C VAL A 153 -7.65 5.53 4.68
N MET A 154 -6.63 6.25 4.18
CA MET A 154 -5.47 6.66 4.98
C MET A 154 -5.88 7.45 6.23
N SER A 155 -6.74 8.48 6.08
CA SER A 155 -7.27 9.22 7.22
C SER A 155 -8.06 8.33 8.19
N THR A 156 -8.78 7.34 7.67
CA THR A 156 -9.54 6.40 8.51
C THR A 156 -8.60 5.51 9.33
N LEU A 157 -7.49 5.04 8.73
CA LEU A 157 -6.45 4.29 9.45
C LEU A 157 -5.89 5.11 10.60
N ASP A 158 -5.55 6.39 10.36
CA ASP A 158 -5.03 7.29 11.41
C ASP A 158 -6.04 7.47 12.54
N CYS A 159 -7.32 7.73 12.21
CA CYS A 159 -8.38 7.87 13.20
C CYS A 159 -8.57 6.60 14.04
N VAL A 160 -8.50 5.40 13.43
CA VAL A 160 -8.60 4.13 14.14
C VAL A 160 -7.39 3.93 15.05
N ALA A 161 -6.18 4.22 14.58
CA ALA A 161 -4.97 4.11 15.39
C ALA A 161 -5.03 5.01 16.64
N TYR A 162 -5.36 6.30 16.45
CA TYR A 162 -5.50 7.25 17.58
C TYR A 162 -6.63 6.89 18.54
N ALA A 163 -7.78 6.46 18.00
CA ALA A 163 -8.90 6.02 18.84
C ALA A 163 -8.51 4.80 19.67
N GLY A 164 -7.78 3.86 19.09
CA GLY A 164 -7.36 2.61 19.72
C GLY A 164 -6.48 2.80 20.96
N GLU A 165 -5.71 3.88 21.03
CA GLU A 165 -4.87 4.21 22.20
C GLU A 165 -5.69 4.34 23.50
N ASN A 166 -6.99 4.63 23.38
CA ASN A 166 -7.90 4.80 24.52
C ASN A 166 -8.54 3.48 25.01
N PHE A 167 -8.25 2.33 24.37
CA PHE A 167 -8.87 1.06 24.70
C PHE A 167 -7.82 -0.02 25.06
N PRO A 168 -8.21 -1.02 25.87
CA PRO A 168 -7.33 -2.14 26.19
C PRO A 168 -6.81 -2.86 24.94
N GLY A 169 -5.51 -3.15 24.93
CA GLY A 169 -4.85 -3.81 23.81
C GLY A 169 -4.56 -2.92 22.61
N SER A 170 -4.86 -1.61 22.72
CA SER A 170 -4.60 -0.60 21.67
C SER A 170 -4.97 -1.08 20.27
N PRO A 171 -6.28 -1.35 20.01
CA PRO A 171 -6.72 -1.81 18.70
C PRO A 171 -6.22 -0.90 17.57
N ALA A 172 -5.69 -1.50 16.52
CA ALA A 172 -5.07 -0.81 15.39
C ALA A 172 -5.65 -1.30 14.06
N PRO A 173 -5.46 -0.58 12.94
CA PRO A 173 -5.92 -1.03 11.64
C PRO A 173 -5.30 -2.35 11.20
N ALA A 174 -6.12 -3.29 10.76
CA ALA A 174 -5.71 -4.61 10.26
C ALA A 174 -5.37 -4.62 8.77
N ASN A 175 -5.85 -3.62 8.03
CA ASN A 175 -5.64 -3.51 6.60
C ASN A 175 -5.93 -2.09 6.08
N PHE A 176 -5.36 -1.80 4.91
CA PHE A 176 -5.86 -0.78 3.99
C PHE A 176 -6.77 -1.48 2.97
N LEU A 177 -7.97 -0.96 2.69
CA LEU A 177 -8.79 -1.38 1.56
C LEU A 177 -9.54 -0.21 0.97
N ASP A 178 -9.14 0.16 -0.25
CA ASP A 178 -9.83 1.15 -1.08
C ASP A 178 -10.65 0.44 -2.15
N ILE A 179 -11.99 0.60 -2.07
CA ILE A 179 -12.92 0.05 -3.06
C ILE A 179 -13.12 0.96 -4.28
N GLY A 180 -12.42 2.11 -4.31
CA GLY A 180 -12.49 3.08 -5.40
C GLY A 180 -13.77 3.94 -5.41
N GLY A 181 -13.71 5.02 -6.18
CA GLY A 181 -14.79 6.01 -6.28
C GLY A 181 -16.01 5.57 -7.10
N GLY A 182 -15.94 4.42 -7.80
CA GLY A 182 -17.00 3.87 -8.65
C GLY A 182 -17.41 2.44 -8.23
N ALA A 183 -17.14 2.04 -6.99
CA ALA A 183 -17.35 0.68 -6.53
C ALA A 183 -18.83 0.25 -6.61
N SER A 184 -19.04 -0.94 -7.17
CA SER A 184 -20.34 -1.60 -7.20
C SER A 184 -20.64 -2.29 -5.86
N ALA A 185 -21.90 -2.70 -5.69
CA ALA A 185 -22.30 -3.55 -4.58
C ALA A 185 -21.49 -4.86 -4.50
N GLU A 186 -21.08 -5.40 -5.64
CA GLU A 186 -20.24 -6.59 -5.73
C GLU A 186 -18.84 -6.36 -5.18
N ILE A 187 -18.22 -5.24 -5.52
CA ILE A 187 -16.88 -4.87 -5.00
C ILE A 187 -16.92 -4.70 -3.49
N MET A 188 -17.96 -4.05 -2.95
CA MET A 188 -18.18 -3.94 -1.51
C MET A 188 -18.35 -5.31 -0.86
N ALA A 189 -19.14 -6.21 -1.47
CA ALA A 189 -19.35 -7.55 -0.96
C ALA A 189 -18.05 -8.37 -0.94
N ASN A 190 -17.24 -8.28 -2.00
CA ASN A 190 -15.95 -8.95 -2.09
C ASN A 190 -14.95 -8.41 -1.04
N GLY A 191 -14.93 -7.09 -0.83
CA GLY A 191 -14.10 -6.47 0.20
C GLY A 191 -14.48 -6.90 1.61
N LEU A 192 -15.78 -6.93 1.92
CA LEU A 192 -16.28 -7.42 3.20
C LEU A 192 -15.97 -8.91 3.41
N ASP A 193 -16.19 -9.77 2.41
CA ASP A 193 -15.87 -11.20 2.50
C ASP A 193 -14.38 -11.43 2.76
N LEU A 194 -13.52 -10.65 2.10
CA LEU A 194 -12.08 -10.69 2.32
C LEU A 194 -11.71 -10.37 3.77
N ILE A 195 -12.18 -9.23 4.29
CA ILE A 195 -11.88 -8.78 5.66
C ILE A 195 -12.50 -9.70 6.71
N MET A 196 -13.72 -10.18 6.49
CA MET A 196 -14.36 -11.13 7.39
C MET A 196 -13.61 -12.47 7.49
N SER A 197 -12.91 -12.87 6.43
CA SER A 197 -12.08 -14.09 6.42
C SER A 197 -10.75 -13.95 7.18
N ASP A 198 -10.33 -12.74 7.51
CA ASP A 198 -9.10 -12.48 8.26
C ASP A 198 -9.30 -12.79 9.75
N GLU A 199 -8.67 -13.83 10.28
CA GLU A 199 -8.78 -14.25 11.68
C GLU A 199 -8.30 -13.19 12.68
N GLN A 200 -7.43 -12.28 12.25
CA GLN A 200 -6.89 -11.20 13.09
C GLN A 200 -7.93 -10.10 13.33
N VAL A 201 -8.86 -9.89 12.39
CA VAL A 201 -9.88 -8.85 12.48
C VAL A 201 -10.95 -9.20 13.50
N ARG A 202 -11.26 -8.28 14.42
CA ARG A 202 -12.28 -8.40 15.48
C ARG A 202 -13.48 -7.47 15.28
N SER A 203 -13.26 -6.34 14.63
CA SER A 203 -14.35 -5.43 14.22
C SER A 203 -14.03 -4.85 12.84
N VAL A 204 -15.02 -4.34 12.13
CA VAL A 204 -14.83 -3.74 10.81
C VAL A 204 -15.41 -2.33 10.80
N PHE A 205 -14.64 -1.37 10.31
CA PHE A 205 -15.10 -0.01 10.05
C PHE A 205 -15.22 0.23 8.54
N VAL A 206 -16.46 0.45 8.08
CA VAL A 206 -16.80 0.86 6.72
C VAL A 206 -17.03 2.36 6.70
N ASN A 207 -16.11 3.11 6.10
CA ASN A 207 -16.17 4.57 5.99
C ASN A 207 -16.30 4.99 4.53
N VAL A 208 -17.48 5.47 4.15
CA VAL A 208 -17.77 5.84 2.77
C VAL A 208 -18.26 7.27 2.67
N PHE A 209 -17.64 8.01 1.74
CA PHE A 209 -18.14 9.29 1.28
C PHE A 209 -18.72 9.13 -0.13
N GLY A 210 -20.05 9.19 -0.23
CA GLY A 210 -20.77 9.06 -1.50
C GLY A 210 -20.42 10.19 -2.46
N GLY A 211 -19.73 9.83 -3.51
CA GLY A 211 -19.40 10.68 -4.64
C GLY A 211 -19.98 10.06 -5.91
N ILE A 212 -19.11 9.51 -6.76
CA ILE A 212 -19.52 8.70 -7.92
C ILE A 212 -20.22 7.42 -7.45
N THR A 213 -19.66 6.74 -6.44
CA THR A 213 -20.36 5.66 -5.75
C THR A 213 -21.35 6.27 -4.76
N ALA A 214 -22.64 6.02 -4.94
CA ALA A 214 -23.68 6.51 -4.04
C ALA A 214 -23.82 5.60 -2.82
N CYS A 215 -24.19 6.17 -1.67
CA CYS A 215 -24.30 5.44 -0.41
C CYS A 215 -25.35 4.32 -0.40
N ASP A 216 -26.40 4.43 -1.22
CA ASP A 216 -27.39 3.38 -1.41
C ASP A 216 -26.79 2.10 -2.00
N GLN A 217 -25.90 2.24 -3.01
CA GLN A 217 -25.20 1.10 -3.62
C GLN A 217 -24.25 0.42 -2.62
N VAL A 218 -23.57 1.20 -1.81
CA VAL A 218 -22.72 0.68 -0.73
C VAL A 218 -23.57 -0.09 0.31
N ALA A 219 -24.69 0.48 0.71
CA ALA A 219 -25.60 -0.15 1.67
C ALA A 219 -26.18 -1.48 1.13
N LEU A 220 -26.52 -1.54 -0.16
CA LEU A 220 -26.93 -2.78 -0.84
C LEU A 220 -25.79 -3.81 -0.88
N GLY A 221 -24.56 -3.36 -1.11
CA GLY A 221 -23.38 -4.22 -1.08
C GLY A 221 -23.13 -4.82 0.30
N ILE A 222 -23.22 -4.01 1.36
CA ILE A 222 -23.11 -4.47 2.75
C ILE A 222 -24.20 -5.50 3.05
N LYS A 223 -25.45 -5.17 2.74
CA LYS A 223 -26.58 -6.08 2.94
C LYS A 223 -26.36 -7.41 2.21
N GLY A 224 -26.04 -7.36 0.91
CA GLY A 224 -25.85 -8.58 0.11
C GLY A 224 -24.67 -9.42 0.60
N ALA A 225 -23.58 -8.79 1.07
CA ALA A 225 -22.45 -9.49 1.67
C ALA A 225 -22.84 -10.22 2.95
N LEU A 226 -23.55 -9.55 3.85
CA LEU A 226 -24.00 -10.14 5.13
C LEU A 226 -25.00 -11.27 4.91
N GLU A 227 -25.95 -11.12 3.96
CA GLU A 227 -26.87 -12.18 3.57
C GLU A 227 -26.14 -13.41 3.00
N LYS A 228 -25.12 -13.19 2.17
CA LYS A 228 -24.30 -14.27 1.58
C LYS A 228 -23.42 -14.98 2.61
N LEU A 229 -22.84 -14.23 3.56
CA LEU A 229 -22.01 -14.76 4.63
C LEU A 229 -22.85 -15.54 5.66
N GLY A 230 -24.09 -15.12 5.91
CA GLY A 230 -24.98 -15.77 6.89
C GLY A 230 -24.29 -15.93 8.24
N ASP A 231 -24.24 -17.17 8.76
CA ASP A 231 -23.66 -17.49 10.06
C ASP A 231 -22.13 -17.27 10.15
N LYS A 232 -21.46 -16.99 9.02
CA LYS A 232 -20.02 -16.62 8.99
C LYS A 232 -19.81 -15.13 9.28
N ALA A 233 -20.83 -14.31 9.18
CA ALA A 233 -20.74 -12.89 9.52
C ALA A 233 -20.84 -12.72 11.03
N VAL A 234 -19.73 -12.93 11.73
CA VAL A 234 -19.64 -12.90 13.21
C VAL A 234 -18.99 -11.63 13.75
N LYS A 235 -18.37 -10.83 12.89
CA LYS A 235 -17.64 -9.63 13.32
C LYS A 235 -18.56 -8.40 13.27
N PRO A 236 -18.54 -7.54 14.31
CA PRO A 236 -19.32 -6.32 14.32
C PRO A 236 -18.84 -5.34 13.26
N LEU A 237 -19.79 -4.70 12.58
CA LEU A 237 -19.56 -3.64 11.60
C LEU A 237 -19.96 -2.29 12.16
N VAL A 238 -19.08 -1.33 12.06
CA VAL A 238 -19.39 0.09 12.24
C VAL A 238 -19.43 0.75 10.87
N VAL A 239 -20.54 1.40 10.54
CA VAL A 239 -20.74 1.98 9.21
C VAL A 239 -20.95 3.49 9.34
N ARG A 240 -20.14 4.25 8.64
CA ARG A 240 -20.33 5.69 8.43
C ARG A 240 -20.57 5.94 6.95
N LEU A 241 -21.73 6.48 6.63
CA LEU A 241 -22.11 6.94 5.30
C LEU A 241 -22.30 8.45 5.31
N ASP A 242 -21.72 9.14 4.33
CA ASP A 242 -21.86 10.56 4.11
C ASP A 242 -21.83 10.86 2.60
N GLY A 243 -22.27 12.04 2.16
CA GLY A 243 -22.30 12.43 0.75
C GLY A 243 -23.57 12.03 0.02
N ASN A 244 -23.46 11.63 -1.27
CA ASN A 244 -24.59 11.35 -2.15
C ASN A 244 -25.41 10.13 -1.71
N ALA A 245 -26.76 10.25 -1.75
CA ALA A 245 -27.72 9.19 -1.40
C ALA A 245 -27.53 8.64 0.03
N VAL A 246 -27.05 9.47 0.96
CA VAL A 246 -26.80 9.06 2.35
C VAL A 246 -28.09 8.67 3.07
N ALA A 247 -29.20 9.38 2.83
CA ALA A 247 -30.50 9.10 3.47
C ALA A 247 -31.04 7.73 3.01
N GLU A 248 -30.93 7.44 1.73
CA GLU A 248 -31.34 6.18 1.14
C GLU A 248 -30.46 5.01 1.66
N GLY A 249 -29.14 5.22 1.69
CA GLY A 249 -28.20 4.22 2.21
C GLY A 249 -28.46 3.88 3.67
N ARG A 250 -28.67 4.90 4.52
CA ARG A 250 -29.03 4.70 5.93
C ARG A 250 -30.35 3.95 6.09
N LYS A 251 -31.36 4.35 5.32
CA LYS A 251 -32.67 3.68 5.35
C LYS A 251 -32.57 2.19 5.00
N ILE A 252 -31.77 1.82 3.98
CA ILE A 252 -31.54 0.41 3.60
C ILE A 252 -30.96 -0.38 4.77
N LEU A 253 -29.96 0.16 5.47
CA LEU A 253 -29.32 -0.54 6.59
C LEU A 253 -30.22 -0.56 7.84
N GLU A 254 -31.01 0.49 8.10
CA GLU A 254 -31.99 0.54 9.18
C GLU A 254 -33.10 -0.49 8.98
N GLU A 255 -33.66 -0.59 7.76
CA GLU A 255 -34.70 -1.57 7.41
C GLU A 255 -34.15 -3.01 7.44
N PHE A 256 -32.86 -3.20 7.05
CA PHE A 256 -32.18 -4.49 7.13
C PHE A 256 -31.98 -4.93 8.59
N ASN A 257 -31.80 -3.98 9.50
CA ASN A 257 -31.71 -4.17 10.95
C ASN A 257 -30.84 -5.37 11.37
N TYR A 258 -29.64 -5.46 10.79
CA TYR A 258 -28.72 -6.56 11.07
C TYR A 258 -28.02 -6.35 12.43
N PRO A 259 -28.04 -7.35 13.35
CA PRO A 259 -27.61 -7.17 14.75
C PRO A 259 -26.16 -6.72 14.92
N LEU A 260 -25.29 -7.03 13.97
CA LEU A 260 -23.85 -6.67 14.01
C LEU A 260 -23.55 -5.31 13.37
N VAL A 261 -24.53 -4.63 12.74
CA VAL A 261 -24.32 -3.34 12.10
C VAL A 261 -24.66 -2.20 13.06
N THR A 262 -23.70 -1.34 13.31
CA THR A 262 -23.88 -0.08 14.05
C THR A 262 -23.61 1.09 13.12
N MET A 263 -24.59 1.97 12.92
CA MET A 263 -24.39 3.19 12.14
C MET A 263 -24.04 4.35 13.04
N VAL A 264 -23.07 5.17 12.61
CA VAL A 264 -22.66 6.40 13.28
C VAL A 264 -22.49 7.53 12.26
N SER A 265 -22.48 8.76 12.76
CA SER A 265 -22.53 9.94 11.90
C SER A 265 -21.15 10.54 11.58
N THR A 266 -20.21 10.44 12.51
CA THR A 266 -18.87 11.04 12.35
C THR A 266 -17.79 9.96 12.21
N MET A 267 -16.66 10.34 11.61
CA MET A 267 -15.53 9.43 11.43
C MET A 267 -14.88 9.08 12.78
N ASP A 268 -14.77 10.07 13.67
CA ASP A 268 -14.16 9.89 15.00
C ASP A 268 -15.00 8.94 15.88
N GLU A 269 -16.32 9.13 15.90
CA GLU A 269 -17.23 8.19 16.61
C GLU A 269 -17.13 6.78 16.04
N ALA A 270 -17.06 6.65 14.71
CA ALA A 270 -16.96 5.36 14.06
C ALA A 270 -15.64 4.65 14.40
N ALA A 271 -14.53 5.39 14.34
CA ALA A 271 -13.20 4.88 14.69
C ALA A 271 -13.16 4.43 16.16
N SER A 272 -13.67 5.28 17.06
CA SER A 272 -13.77 4.97 18.49
C SER A 272 -14.65 3.75 18.75
N LYS A 273 -15.79 3.66 18.08
CA LYS A 273 -16.71 2.52 18.23
C LYS A 273 -16.12 1.23 17.70
N ALA A 274 -15.44 1.26 16.56
CA ALA A 274 -14.75 0.10 16.01
C ALA A 274 -13.62 -0.39 16.92
N ALA A 275 -12.81 0.52 17.46
CA ALA A 275 -11.77 0.19 18.42
C ALA A 275 -12.34 -0.38 19.74
N GLU A 276 -13.43 0.22 20.26
CA GLU A 276 -14.16 -0.32 21.43
C GLU A 276 -14.60 -1.77 21.20
N LEU A 277 -15.21 -2.05 20.05
CA LEU A 277 -15.70 -3.39 19.74
C LEU A 277 -14.56 -4.40 19.58
N ALA A 278 -13.46 -4.01 18.92
CA ALA A 278 -12.27 -4.85 18.79
C ALA A 278 -11.59 -5.17 20.14
N SER A 279 -11.68 -4.26 21.11
CA SER A 279 -11.11 -4.46 22.45
C SER A 279 -11.90 -5.41 23.34
N LYS A 280 -13.20 -5.63 23.08
CA LYS A 280 -14.08 -6.47 23.92
C LYS A 280 -13.92 -7.97 23.68
N GLU A 281 -13.34 -8.35 22.55
CA GLU A 281 -13.13 -9.74 22.16
C GLU A 281 -11.67 -10.20 22.37
N ALA A 282 -10.91 -9.43 23.15
CA ALA A 282 -9.51 -9.73 23.45
C ALA A 282 -9.34 -10.65 24.68
#